data_b0896e085dd4341c2002bab2eead483f
#
_entry.id   b0896e085dd4341c2002bab2eead483f
#
_cell.length_a   1.000
_cell.length_b   1.000
_cell.length_c   1.000
_cell.angle_alpha   90.00
_cell.angle_beta   90.00
_cell.angle_gamma   90.00
#
_symmetry.space_group_name_H-M   'P 1'
#
loop_
_entity.id
_entity.type
_entity.pdbx_description
1 polymer ?
#
loop_
_entity_poly.entity_id
_entity_poly.type
_entity_poly.pdbx_seq_one_letter_code
_entity_poly.pdbx_strand_id
1 'polypeptide(L)'
;MGGLMVDRRSAGDTISIHPYRRLTPMKLVRDFERRLEKLVDGMAGKVFRGKLHPVELATRLVREADLSVEESGAGPTAANVYGLKLNPRDLDFEVPAGVIHELEQVLESAAADRGWRLDGPVTVTLEPDESVSQGTVSCRVGRSPGLRQPWANLTAETGLKHPIRYNRCTVGRADGSDIGIGDPGVSRVHALLWREGGEAWIVDLGSANGTEVDGSSSTSPLVLTSGSVVRLGPVSFRFRPVSD
;
A
#
# COMPACT_ATOMS: atom_id res chain seq x y z
N MET A 1 25.19 -10.35 1.82
CA MET A 1 25.48 -8.96 2.21
C MET A 1 25.14 -8.08 1.02
N GLY A 2 23.95 -7.54 0.96
CA GLY A 2 23.51 -6.59 -0.09
C GLY A 2 23.40 -5.22 0.56
N GLY A 3 24.41 -4.36 0.31
CA GLY A 3 24.43 -3.00 0.81
C GLY A 3 23.42 -2.14 0.05
N LEU A 4 22.65 -1.33 0.78
CA LEU A 4 21.81 -0.27 0.24
C LEU A 4 22.71 0.81 -0.33
N MET A 5 22.69 1.00 -1.65
CA MET A 5 23.45 2.05 -2.31
C MET A 5 22.58 3.31 -2.36
N VAL A 6 22.86 4.29 -1.49
CA VAL A 6 22.26 5.64 -1.58
C VAL A 6 23.13 6.47 -2.51
N ASP A 7 22.67 6.66 -3.74
CA ASP A 7 23.34 7.55 -4.69
C ASP A 7 22.89 9.00 -4.43
N ARG A 8 23.84 9.85 -4.01
CA ARG A 8 23.60 11.28 -3.76
C ARG A 8 23.87 12.05 -5.05
N ARG A 9 22.81 12.50 -5.72
CA ARG A 9 22.93 13.54 -6.77
C ARG A 9 22.19 14.81 -6.34
N SER A 10 22.73 15.96 -6.76
CA SER A 10 22.43 17.30 -6.27
C SER A 10 21.02 17.81 -6.57
N ALA A 11 20.52 18.67 -5.71
CA ALA A 11 19.39 19.61 -5.78
C ALA A 11 18.29 19.32 -6.83
N GLY A 12 17.32 18.50 -6.45
CA GLY A 12 16.14 18.14 -7.25
C GLY A 12 15.87 16.64 -7.29
N ASP A 13 16.69 15.83 -6.63
CA ASP A 13 16.75 14.39 -6.83
C ASP A 13 15.67 13.64 -6.07
N THR A 14 14.85 12.92 -6.81
CA THR A 14 14.04 11.81 -6.36
C THR A 14 14.95 10.78 -5.68
N ILE A 15 14.79 10.58 -4.37
CA ILE A 15 15.51 9.53 -3.63
C ILE A 15 14.93 8.19 -4.05
N SER A 16 15.60 7.53 -5.01
CA SER A 16 15.22 6.17 -5.42
C SER A 16 15.70 5.18 -4.36
N ILE A 17 14.80 4.78 -3.47
CA ILE A 17 15.07 3.76 -2.46
C ILE A 17 14.60 2.43 -3.03
N HIS A 18 15.53 1.63 -3.53
CA HIS A 18 15.28 0.25 -3.95
C HIS A 18 15.71 -0.74 -2.85
N PRO A 19 14.85 -1.09 -1.90
CA PRO A 19 15.04 -2.29 -1.10
C PRO A 19 14.30 -3.47 -1.76
N TYR A 20 14.72 -3.89 -2.97
CA TYR A 20 14.24 -5.17 -3.50
C TYR A 20 14.92 -6.32 -2.75
N ARG A 21 14.49 -6.57 -1.53
CA ARG A 21 14.58 -7.91 -0.97
C ARG A 21 13.40 -8.67 -1.54
N ARG A 22 13.63 -9.54 -2.51
CA ARG A 22 12.64 -10.55 -2.93
C ARG A 22 12.32 -11.39 -1.69
N LEU A 23 11.26 -11.00 -0.98
CA LEU A 23 10.70 -11.81 0.09
C LEU A 23 10.11 -13.06 -0.54
N THR A 24 10.31 -14.17 0.13
CA THR A 24 9.93 -15.52 -0.30
C THR A 24 8.44 -15.56 -0.68
N PRO A 25 8.07 -16.09 -1.84
CA PRO A 25 6.69 -16.02 -2.38
C PRO A 25 5.61 -16.69 -1.52
N MET A 26 5.97 -17.47 -0.52
CA MET A 26 5.05 -18.39 0.16
C MET A 26 4.00 -17.76 1.10
N LYS A 27 4.25 -16.60 1.72
CA LYS A 27 3.22 -15.91 2.55
C LYS A 27 2.25 -15.12 1.66
N LEU A 28 2.75 -14.46 0.65
CA LEU A 28 1.99 -13.70 -0.34
C LEU A 28 0.90 -14.53 -1.01
N VAL A 29 1.26 -15.75 -1.41
CA VAL A 29 0.35 -16.69 -2.08
C VAL A 29 -0.81 -17.09 -1.16
N ARG A 30 -0.56 -17.36 0.12
CA ARG A 30 -1.59 -17.86 1.07
C ARG A 30 -2.67 -16.82 1.42
N ASP A 31 -2.31 -15.57 1.60
CA ASP A 31 -3.29 -14.52 1.94
C ASP A 31 -4.12 -14.13 0.72
N PHE A 32 -3.49 -14.09 -0.45
CA PHE A 32 -4.15 -13.93 -1.73
C PHE A 32 -5.08 -15.12 -2.04
N GLU A 33 -4.61 -16.36 -1.91
CA GLU A 33 -5.42 -17.58 -2.10
C GLU A 33 -6.62 -17.63 -1.15
N ARG A 34 -6.42 -17.32 0.14
CA ARG A 34 -7.50 -17.29 1.13
C ARG A 34 -8.57 -16.24 0.81
N ARG A 35 -8.18 -15.08 0.25
CA ARG A 35 -9.13 -14.05 -0.18
C ARG A 35 -9.84 -14.46 -1.47
N LEU A 36 -9.14 -15.12 -2.39
CA LEU A 36 -9.75 -15.71 -3.56
C LEU A 36 -10.75 -16.82 -3.21
N GLU A 37 -10.43 -17.66 -2.22
CA GLU A 37 -11.36 -18.68 -1.70
C GLU A 37 -12.63 -18.02 -1.13
N LYS A 38 -12.49 -16.94 -0.34
CA LYS A 38 -13.64 -16.18 0.16
C LYS A 38 -14.49 -15.56 -0.96
N LEU A 39 -13.86 -15.08 -2.04
CA LEU A 39 -14.56 -14.62 -3.24
C LEU A 39 -15.37 -15.74 -3.91
N VAL A 40 -14.82 -16.96 -3.93
CA VAL A 40 -15.47 -18.13 -4.56
C VAL A 40 -16.57 -18.69 -3.68
N ASP A 41 -16.32 -18.86 -2.37
CA ASP A 41 -17.27 -19.44 -1.40
C ASP A 41 -18.38 -18.46 -1.01
N GLY A 42 -18.16 -17.15 -1.28
CA GLY A 42 -19.13 -16.10 -1.01
C GLY A 42 -20.18 -15.94 -2.12
N MET A 43 -20.80 -14.74 -2.16
CA MET A 43 -21.84 -14.41 -3.14
C MET A 43 -21.34 -14.31 -4.59
N ALA A 44 -20.02 -14.22 -4.80
CA ALA A 44 -19.42 -14.02 -6.12
C ALA A 44 -19.71 -15.17 -7.08
N GLY A 45 -19.74 -16.41 -6.62
CA GLY A 45 -20.09 -17.58 -7.41
C GLY A 45 -21.54 -17.60 -7.96
N LYS A 46 -22.42 -16.76 -7.37
CA LYS A 46 -23.83 -16.61 -7.83
C LYS A 46 -24.03 -15.42 -8.77
N VAL A 47 -23.08 -14.50 -8.82
CA VAL A 47 -23.16 -13.23 -9.56
C VAL A 47 -22.59 -13.38 -10.96
N PHE A 48 -21.58 -14.21 -11.13
CA PHE A 48 -20.94 -14.42 -12.41
C PHE A 48 -21.53 -15.64 -13.11
N ARG A 49 -22.05 -15.42 -14.31
CA ARG A 49 -22.57 -16.47 -15.20
C ARG A 49 -21.57 -16.73 -16.34
N GLY A 50 -21.51 -17.94 -16.81
CA GLY A 50 -20.74 -18.27 -17.99
C GLY A 50 -19.28 -18.64 -17.72
N LYS A 51 -18.35 -18.09 -18.50
CA LYS A 51 -16.92 -18.46 -18.49
C LYS A 51 -16.07 -17.61 -17.57
N LEU A 52 -16.62 -16.52 -17.04
CA LEU A 52 -15.85 -15.57 -16.21
C LEU A 52 -15.90 -16.00 -14.75
N HIS A 53 -14.73 -16.28 -14.19
CA HIS A 53 -14.59 -16.66 -12.78
C HIS A 53 -14.13 -15.47 -11.93
N PRO A 54 -14.65 -15.26 -10.69
CA PRO A 54 -14.23 -14.17 -9.79
C PRO A 54 -12.73 -14.08 -9.60
N VAL A 55 -12.03 -15.22 -9.56
CA VAL A 55 -10.57 -15.32 -9.46
C VAL A 55 -9.87 -14.66 -10.64
N GLU A 56 -10.44 -14.77 -11.85
CA GLU A 56 -9.87 -14.14 -13.05
C GLU A 56 -9.97 -12.61 -12.98
N LEU A 57 -11.08 -12.08 -12.45
CA LEU A 57 -11.23 -10.64 -12.19
C LEU A 57 -10.19 -10.13 -11.18
N ALA A 58 -10.07 -10.81 -10.06
CA ALA A 58 -9.10 -10.46 -9.02
C ALA A 58 -7.65 -10.52 -9.57
N THR A 59 -7.32 -11.58 -10.31
CA THR A 59 -6.01 -11.74 -10.95
C THR A 59 -5.74 -10.64 -11.97
N ARG A 60 -6.75 -10.29 -12.77
CA ARG A 60 -6.66 -9.21 -13.75
C ARG A 60 -6.44 -7.87 -13.06
N LEU A 61 -7.20 -7.56 -12.01
CA LEU A 61 -7.04 -6.33 -11.23
C LEU A 61 -5.62 -6.18 -10.66
N VAL A 62 -5.09 -7.22 -10.01
CA VAL A 62 -3.73 -7.19 -9.44
C VAL A 62 -2.68 -7.03 -10.53
N ARG A 63 -2.87 -7.65 -11.70
CA ARG A 63 -1.98 -7.47 -12.84
C ARG A 63 -2.01 -6.04 -13.39
N GLU A 64 -3.20 -5.45 -13.54
CA GLU A 64 -3.32 -4.06 -13.98
C GLU A 64 -2.72 -3.08 -12.96
N ALA A 65 -2.87 -3.37 -11.66
CA ALA A 65 -2.22 -2.62 -10.61
C ALA A 65 -0.69 -2.68 -10.74
N ASP A 66 -0.13 -3.87 -10.95
CA ASP A 66 1.31 -4.09 -11.12
C ASP A 66 1.86 -3.31 -12.35
N LEU A 67 1.12 -3.32 -13.46
CA LEU A 67 1.45 -2.58 -14.66
C LEU A 67 1.32 -1.05 -14.51
N SER A 68 0.54 -0.58 -13.53
CA SER A 68 0.32 0.84 -13.24
C SER A 68 1.37 1.44 -12.30
N VAL A 69 2.28 0.62 -11.76
CA VAL A 69 3.27 1.08 -10.79
C VAL A 69 4.24 2.07 -11.43
N GLU A 70 4.37 3.22 -10.80
CA GLU A 70 5.34 4.27 -11.16
C GLU A 70 6.17 4.65 -9.94
N GLU A 71 7.41 5.07 -10.15
CA GLU A 71 8.25 5.58 -9.07
C GLU A 71 7.82 7.00 -8.69
N SER A 72 7.64 7.22 -7.40
CA SER A 72 7.33 8.53 -6.82
C SER A 72 8.36 8.91 -5.74
N GLY A 73 8.24 10.11 -5.17
CA GLY A 73 9.09 10.56 -4.06
C GLY A 73 8.95 9.68 -2.79
N ALA A 74 7.87 8.93 -2.66
CA ALA A 74 7.66 7.96 -1.57
C ALA A 74 7.99 6.51 -1.98
N GLY A 75 8.42 6.28 -3.23
CA GLY A 75 8.71 4.98 -3.82
C GLY A 75 7.59 4.46 -4.75
N PRO A 76 7.51 3.15 -4.99
CA PRO A 76 6.58 2.58 -5.96
C PRO A 76 5.12 2.89 -5.60
N THR A 77 4.41 3.53 -6.53
CA THR A 77 3.03 3.98 -6.37
C THR A 77 2.16 3.37 -7.45
N ALA A 78 1.13 2.62 -7.05
CA ALA A 78 0.16 2.01 -7.94
C ALA A 78 -1.10 2.87 -8.08
N ALA A 79 -1.85 2.66 -9.15
CA ALA A 79 -3.19 3.21 -9.30
C ALA A 79 -4.15 2.68 -8.22
N ASN A 80 -5.22 3.41 -7.97
CA ASN A 80 -6.22 3.06 -6.94
C ASN A 80 -7.67 3.10 -7.44
N VAL A 81 -7.89 3.38 -8.73
CA VAL A 81 -9.23 3.42 -9.34
C VAL A 81 -9.26 2.47 -10.54
N TYR A 82 -10.21 1.54 -10.55
CA TYR A 82 -10.32 0.49 -11.57
C TYR A 82 -11.76 0.38 -12.07
N GLY A 83 -11.97 0.64 -13.36
CA GLY A 83 -13.24 0.41 -14.05
C GLY A 83 -13.17 -0.85 -14.90
N LEU A 84 -13.89 -1.89 -14.49
CA LEU A 84 -13.97 -3.15 -15.21
C LEU A 84 -15.23 -3.18 -16.09
N LYS A 85 -15.05 -3.46 -17.37
CA LYS A 85 -16.12 -3.66 -18.32
C LYS A 85 -16.22 -5.13 -18.71
N LEU A 86 -17.42 -5.65 -18.66
CA LEU A 86 -17.75 -7.07 -18.85
C LEU A 86 -18.92 -7.22 -19.80
N ASN A 87 -18.96 -8.34 -20.54
CA ASN A 87 -20.14 -8.64 -21.33
C ASN A 87 -21.36 -8.85 -20.40
N PRO A 88 -22.52 -8.24 -20.68
CA PRO A 88 -23.73 -8.41 -19.85
C PRO A 88 -24.15 -9.85 -19.61
N ARG A 89 -23.79 -10.77 -20.52
CA ARG A 89 -24.10 -12.21 -20.39
C ARG A 89 -23.22 -12.94 -19.37
N ASP A 90 -22.12 -12.31 -18.95
CA ASP A 90 -21.22 -12.86 -17.92
C ASP A 90 -21.59 -12.37 -16.51
N LEU A 91 -22.52 -11.42 -16.39
CA LEU A 91 -23.00 -10.85 -15.13
C LEU A 91 -24.46 -11.21 -14.89
N ASP A 92 -24.84 -11.44 -13.64
CA ASP A 92 -26.21 -11.29 -13.19
C ASP A 92 -26.50 -9.80 -12.93
N PHE A 93 -27.76 -9.36 -13.12
CA PHE A 93 -28.16 -7.95 -13.22
C PHE A 93 -27.83 -7.06 -11.99
N GLU A 94 -27.52 -7.65 -10.84
CA GLU A 94 -27.09 -6.90 -9.67
C GLU A 94 -25.79 -7.51 -9.11
N VAL A 95 -24.69 -6.77 -9.26
CA VAL A 95 -23.44 -7.12 -8.58
C VAL A 95 -23.57 -6.64 -7.11
N PRO A 96 -23.61 -7.56 -6.13
CA PRO A 96 -23.70 -7.15 -4.74
C PRO A 96 -22.51 -6.29 -4.34
N ALA A 97 -22.75 -5.26 -3.52
CA ALA A 97 -21.70 -4.39 -2.99
C ALA A 97 -20.57 -5.19 -2.28
N GLY A 98 -20.90 -6.35 -1.71
CA GLY A 98 -19.93 -7.25 -1.10
C GLY A 98 -18.89 -7.78 -2.09
N VAL A 99 -19.24 -8.03 -3.36
CA VAL A 99 -18.29 -8.48 -4.39
C VAL A 99 -17.31 -7.37 -4.73
N ILE A 100 -17.81 -6.15 -4.90
CA ILE A 100 -16.96 -4.97 -5.14
C ILE A 100 -15.99 -4.79 -3.98
N HIS A 101 -16.51 -4.84 -2.75
CA HIS A 101 -15.69 -4.72 -1.55
C HIS A 101 -14.58 -5.77 -1.48
N GLU A 102 -14.86 -7.03 -1.78
CA GLU A 102 -13.83 -8.09 -1.79
C GLU A 102 -12.77 -7.85 -2.87
N LEU A 103 -13.14 -7.35 -4.05
CA LEU A 103 -12.18 -6.98 -5.10
C LEU A 103 -11.29 -5.81 -4.65
N GLU A 104 -11.86 -4.81 -3.98
CA GLU A 104 -11.10 -3.70 -3.37
C GLU A 104 -10.14 -4.21 -2.30
N GLN A 105 -10.57 -5.15 -1.43
CA GLN A 105 -9.72 -5.75 -0.41
C GLN A 105 -8.57 -6.59 -1.00
N VAL A 106 -8.79 -7.26 -2.12
CA VAL A 106 -7.72 -7.97 -2.85
C VAL A 106 -6.63 -6.98 -3.29
N LEU A 107 -7.01 -5.84 -3.85
CA LEU A 107 -6.06 -4.79 -4.26
C LEU A 107 -5.35 -4.15 -3.08
N GLU A 108 -6.06 -3.84 -2.00
CA GLU A 108 -5.50 -3.31 -0.76
C GLU A 108 -4.43 -4.25 -0.19
N SER A 109 -4.72 -5.56 -0.17
CA SER A 109 -3.79 -6.57 0.30
C SER A 109 -2.58 -6.68 -0.62
N ALA A 110 -2.79 -6.73 -1.94
CA ALA A 110 -1.70 -6.80 -2.90
C ALA A 110 -0.76 -5.59 -2.78
N ALA A 111 -1.32 -4.38 -2.58
CA ALA A 111 -0.53 -3.17 -2.39
C ALA A 111 0.28 -3.21 -1.09
N ALA A 112 -0.32 -3.68 0.01
CA ALA A 112 0.37 -3.84 1.28
C ALA A 112 1.49 -4.89 1.22
N ASP A 113 1.23 -6.03 0.57
CA ASP A 113 2.19 -7.11 0.43
C ASP A 113 3.39 -6.74 -0.45
N ARG A 114 3.16 -5.92 -1.46
CA ARG A 114 4.20 -5.49 -2.42
C ARG A 114 4.84 -4.15 -2.07
N GLY A 115 4.42 -3.54 -0.97
CA GLY A 115 4.91 -2.24 -0.51
C GLY A 115 4.55 -1.10 -1.47
N TRP A 116 3.48 -1.22 -2.27
CA TRP A 116 3.03 -0.13 -3.13
C TRP A 116 2.31 0.96 -2.34
N ARG A 117 2.63 2.19 -2.65
CA ARG A 117 1.82 3.33 -2.20
C ARG A 117 0.53 3.39 -3.03
N LEU A 118 -0.57 3.68 -2.37
CA LEU A 118 -1.84 4.08 -2.97
C LEU A 118 -2.18 5.48 -2.46
N ASP A 119 -2.37 6.44 -3.36
CA ASP A 119 -2.61 7.83 -2.98
C ASP A 119 -4.05 8.12 -2.53
N GLY A 120 -4.93 7.15 -2.61
CA GLY A 120 -6.32 7.21 -2.14
C GLY A 120 -6.89 5.83 -1.87
N PRO A 121 -8.13 5.74 -1.38
CA PRO A 121 -8.86 4.49 -1.24
C PRO A 121 -8.94 3.74 -2.57
N VAL A 122 -8.89 2.41 -2.53
CA VAL A 122 -9.16 1.61 -3.71
C VAL A 122 -10.64 1.74 -4.06
N THR A 123 -10.92 1.92 -5.35
CA THR A 123 -12.28 1.95 -5.89
C THR A 123 -12.33 1.02 -7.11
N VAL A 124 -13.28 0.10 -7.10
CA VAL A 124 -13.57 -0.81 -8.20
C VAL A 124 -15.00 -0.59 -8.67
N THR A 125 -15.19 -0.41 -9.99
CA THR A 125 -16.51 -0.41 -10.61
C THR A 125 -16.62 -1.56 -11.61
N LEU A 126 -17.80 -2.15 -11.71
CA LEU A 126 -18.14 -3.16 -12.71
C LEU A 126 -19.26 -2.60 -13.60
N GLU A 127 -19.00 -2.52 -14.89
CA GLU A 127 -19.94 -1.94 -15.86
C GLU A 127 -20.22 -2.96 -16.98
N PRO A 128 -21.50 -3.16 -17.36
CA PRO A 128 -21.82 -3.96 -18.51
C PRO A 128 -21.43 -3.23 -19.81
N ASP A 129 -20.81 -3.96 -20.76
CA ASP A 129 -20.43 -3.41 -22.06
C ASP A 129 -20.53 -4.53 -23.12
N GLU A 130 -21.48 -4.41 -24.06
CA GLU A 130 -21.71 -5.39 -25.12
C GLU A 130 -20.55 -5.52 -26.12
N SER A 131 -19.66 -4.52 -26.17
CA SER A 131 -18.48 -4.56 -27.03
C SER A 131 -17.38 -5.48 -26.48
N VAL A 132 -17.46 -5.85 -25.21
CA VAL A 132 -16.53 -6.79 -24.57
C VAL A 132 -16.98 -8.22 -24.89
N SER A 133 -16.05 -9.05 -25.35
CA SER A 133 -16.34 -10.46 -25.65
C SER A 133 -16.65 -11.23 -24.37
N GLN A 134 -17.58 -12.21 -24.45
CA GLN A 134 -17.88 -13.09 -23.33
C GLN A 134 -16.63 -13.81 -22.79
N GLY A 135 -16.51 -13.90 -21.47
CA GLY A 135 -15.37 -14.50 -20.79
C GLY A 135 -14.13 -13.62 -20.82
N THR A 136 -14.23 -12.33 -21.21
CA THR A 136 -13.13 -11.38 -21.17
C THR A 136 -13.46 -10.14 -20.34
N VAL A 137 -12.43 -9.41 -19.91
CA VAL A 137 -12.54 -8.19 -19.10
C VAL A 137 -11.73 -7.09 -19.74
N SER A 138 -12.33 -5.94 -19.95
CA SER A 138 -11.61 -4.70 -20.23
C SER A 138 -11.42 -3.92 -18.94
N CYS A 139 -10.21 -3.45 -18.66
CA CYS A 139 -9.91 -2.71 -17.46
C CYS A 139 -9.43 -1.30 -17.81
N ARG A 140 -10.05 -0.30 -17.18
CA ARG A 140 -9.57 1.08 -17.19
C ARG A 140 -8.94 1.36 -15.84
N VAL A 141 -7.77 1.96 -15.86
CA VAL A 141 -6.97 2.27 -14.66
C VAL A 141 -6.88 3.78 -14.48
N GLY A 142 -6.99 4.24 -13.25
CA GLY A 142 -6.92 5.66 -12.89
C GLY A 142 -6.36 5.89 -11.50
N ARG A 143 -6.13 7.17 -11.18
CA ARG A 143 -5.65 7.62 -9.86
C ARG A 143 -6.57 8.69 -9.33
N SER A 144 -6.94 8.58 -8.05
CA SER A 144 -7.73 9.57 -7.33
C SER A 144 -7.16 9.73 -5.94
N PRO A 145 -6.49 10.86 -5.65
CA PRO A 145 -6.01 11.14 -4.31
C PRO A 145 -7.15 11.19 -3.31
N GLY A 146 -6.90 10.70 -2.10
CA GLY A 146 -7.92 10.71 -1.06
C GLY A 146 -7.40 10.27 0.29
N LEU A 147 -8.14 10.62 1.35
CA LEU A 147 -7.80 10.24 2.70
C LEU A 147 -8.08 8.76 2.92
N ARG A 148 -7.05 8.03 3.37
CA ARG A 148 -7.15 6.60 3.67
C ARG A 148 -7.35 6.37 5.17
N GLN A 149 -7.94 5.23 5.53
CA GLN A 149 -7.97 4.81 6.92
C GLN A 149 -6.57 4.51 7.43
N PRO A 150 -6.22 4.87 8.67
CA PRO A 150 -4.92 4.58 9.23
C PRO A 150 -4.78 3.08 9.51
N TRP A 151 -3.65 2.50 9.13
CA TRP A 151 -3.30 1.12 9.46
C TRP A 151 -2.39 1.02 10.70
N ALA A 152 -1.77 2.14 11.11
CA ALA A 152 -0.98 2.27 12.33
C ALA A 152 -0.93 3.72 12.80
N ASN A 153 -0.33 3.95 13.96
CA ASN A 153 -0.06 5.28 14.51
C ASN A 153 1.36 5.35 15.07
N LEU A 154 1.99 6.52 14.93
CA LEU A 154 3.08 6.96 15.78
C LEU A 154 2.48 7.79 16.92
N THR A 155 2.60 7.33 18.15
CA THR A 155 2.06 8.02 19.34
C THR A 155 3.19 8.67 20.10
N ALA A 156 3.17 9.99 20.20
CA ALA A 156 4.13 10.74 21.00
C ALA A 156 3.96 10.48 22.51
N GLU A 157 4.95 10.82 23.32
CA GLU A 157 4.88 10.71 24.78
C GLU A 157 3.75 11.52 25.40
N THR A 158 3.37 12.63 24.77
CA THR A 158 2.22 13.46 25.12
C THR A 158 0.86 12.78 24.88
N GLY A 159 0.84 11.62 24.21
CA GLY A 159 -0.37 10.93 23.78
C GLY A 159 -0.90 11.38 22.40
N LEU A 160 -0.28 12.39 21.78
CA LEU A 160 -0.65 12.82 20.43
C LEU A 160 -0.37 11.69 19.43
N LYS A 161 -1.38 11.37 18.61
CA LYS A 161 -1.30 10.33 17.59
C LYS A 161 -1.07 10.93 16.22
N HIS A 162 -0.07 10.43 15.51
CA HIS A 162 0.19 10.71 14.11
C HIS A 162 -0.22 9.49 13.28
N PRO A 163 -1.37 9.52 12.58
CA PRO A 163 -1.90 8.36 11.88
C PRO A 163 -1.09 8.04 10.62
N ILE A 164 -0.77 6.77 10.43
CA ILE A 164 -0.07 6.24 9.26
C ILE A 164 -1.14 5.70 8.32
N ARG A 165 -1.40 6.39 7.22
CA ARG A 165 -2.53 6.13 6.32
C ARG A 165 -2.12 5.45 5.01
N TYR A 166 -1.00 5.85 4.45
CA TYR A 166 -0.50 5.28 3.20
C TYR A 166 0.43 4.10 3.47
N ASN A 167 0.50 3.16 2.56
CA ASN A 167 1.41 2.01 2.69
C ASN A 167 2.88 2.41 2.70
N ARG A 168 3.20 3.58 2.14
CA ARG A 168 4.50 4.25 2.22
C ARG A 168 4.27 5.69 2.61
N CYS A 169 4.92 6.14 3.66
CA CYS A 169 4.77 7.48 4.22
C CYS A 169 6.13 8.13 4.42
N THR A 170 6.28 9.34 3.94
CA THR A 170 7.37 10.23 4.34
C THR A 170 7.05 10.81 5.72
N VAL A 171 8.05 10.83 6.60
CA VAL A 171 7.96 11.45 7.92
C VAL A 171 8.95 12.60 7.97
N GLY A 172 8.51 13.76 8.43
CA GLY A 172 9.40 14.91 8.53
C GLY A 172 8.70 16.18 8.98
N ARG A 173 9.46 17.28 9.04
CA ARG A 173 8.96 18.58 9.50
C ARG A 173 8.31 19.40 8.37
N ALA A 174 8.55 19.08 7.11
CA ALA A 174 7.97 19.81 5.98
C ALA A 174 6.46 19.56 5.88
N ASP A 175 5.69 20.59 5.48
CA ASP A 175 4.25 20.49 5.25
C ASP A 175 3.87 19.46 4.17
N GLY A 176 4.80 19.13 3.26
CA GLY A 176 4.62 18.09 2.25
C GLY A 176 4.94 16.66 2.72
N SER A 177 5.33 16.45 3.98
CA SER A 177 5.49 15.11 4.54
C SER A 177 4.13 14.51 4.86
N ASP A 178 3.95 13.20 4.58
CA ASP A 178 2.70 12.50 4.89
C ASP A 178 2.40 12.48 6.40
N ILE A 179 3.48 12.45 7.20
CA ILE A 179 3.42 12.53 8.66
C ILE A 179 4.27 13.73 9.09
N GLY A 180 3.59 14.83 9.37
CA GLY A 180 4.21 16.08 9.83
C GLY A 180 4.58 16.02 11.31
N ILE A 181 5.86 16.30 11.63
CA ILE A 181 6.38 16.41 12.99
C ILE A 181 6.94 17.82 13.18
N GLY A 182 6.23 18.68 13.91
CA GLY A 182 6.52 20.11 14.06
C GLY A 182 7.72 20.45 14.93
N ASP A 183 8.71 19.58 15.08
CA ASP A 183 9.90 19.79 15.91
C ASP A 183 11.10 20.24 15.06
N PRO A 184 11.84 21.32 15.44
CA PRO A 184 12.98 21.82 14.68
C PRO A 184 14.15 20.83 14.59
N GLY A 185 14.26 19.87 15.51
CA GLY A 185 15.24 18.79 15.48
C GLY A 185 14.91 17.68 14.48
N VAL A 186 13.72 17.69 13.90
CA VAL A 186 13.32 16.77 12.83
C VAL A 186 13.62 17.40 11.46
N SER A 187 14.27 16.66 10.56
CA SER A 187 14.58 17.11 9.20
C SER A 187 13.30 17.31 8.38
N ARG A 188 13.36 18.16 7.34
CA ARG A 188 12.22 18.43 6.44
C ARG A 188 11.63 17.14 5.87
N VAL A 189 12.48 16.28 5.32
CA VAL A 189 12.21 14.87 5.03
C VAL A 189 13.20 14.10 5.89
N HIS A 190 12.72 13.29 6.83
CA HIS A 190 13.53 12.67 7.87
C HIS A 190 13.67 11.16 7.69
N ALA A 191 12.54 10.49 7.56
CA ALA A 191 12.48 9.04 7.42
C ALA A 191 11.40 8.62 6.43
N LEU A 192 11.52 7.41 5.91
CA LEU A 192 10.47 6.70 5.19
C LEU A 192 9.97 5.55 6.06
N LEU A 193 8.66 5.44 6.19
CA LEU A 193 7.97 4.36 6.87
C LEU A 193 7.08 3.65 5.84
N TRP A 194 7.11 2.30 5.83
CA TRP A 194 6.26 1.54 4.92
C TRP A 194 5.87 0.18 5.50
N ARG A 195 4.86 -0.46 4.90
CA ARG A 195 4.53 -1.85 5.15
C ARG A 195 4.71 -2.67 3.87
N GLU A 196 5.28 -3.86 4.01
CA GLU A 196 5.57 -4.78 2.91
C GLU A 196 5.70 -6.20 3.48
N GLY A 197 5.09 -7.18 2.81
CA GLY A 197 5.18 -8.58 3.20
C GLY A 197 4.66 -8.90 4.59
N GLY A 198 3.67 -8.13 5.08
CA GLY A 198 3.10 -8.28 6.41
C GLY A 198 3.92 -7.66 7.54
N GLU A 199 4.99 -6.94 7.22
CA GLU A 199 5.85 -6.25 8.19
C GLU A 199 5.79 -4.73 7.97
N ALA A 200 6.02 -3.97 9.03
CA ALA A 200 6.21 -2.53 8.97
C ALA A 200 7.70 -2.21 9.10
N TRP A 201 8.16 -1.24 8.34
CA TRP A 201 9.56 -0.87 8.21
C TRP A 201 9.75 0.63 8.33
N ILE A 202 10.94 1.04 8.78
CA ILE A 202 11.38 2.42 8.75
C ILE A 202 12.85 2.50 8.33
N VAL A 203 13.21 3.59 7.64
CA VAL A 203 14.60 3.91 7.29
C VAL A 203 14.83 5.41 7.36
N ASP A 204 16.01 5.81 7.84
CA ASP A 204 16.47 7.20 7.81
C ASP A 204 16.78 7.65 6.38
N LEU A 205 16.35 8.84 6.00
CA LEU A 205 16.59 9.44 4.69
C LEU A 205 17.76 10.42 4.66
N GLY A 206 18.77 10.21 5.49
CA GLY A 206 19.92 11.11 5.65
C GLY A 206 19.56 12.33 6.48
N SER A 207 18.79 12.12 7.54
CA SER A 207 18.40 13.18 8.45
C SER A 207 19.61 13.77 9.23
N ALA A 208 19.45 14.99 9.74
CA ALA A 208 20.53 15.66 10.49
C ALA A 208 20.82 15.02 11.85
N ASN A 209 19.78 14.52 12.52
CA ASN A 209 19.86 14.01 13.90
C ASN A 209 19.59 12.51 14.02
N GLY A 210 19.40 11.81 12.90
CA GLY A 210 19.24 10.36 12.83
C GLY A 210 17.86 9.85 13.23
N THR A 211 17.61 8.62 12.82
CA THR A 211 16.42 7.82 13.19
C THR A 211 16.90 6.60 13.96
N GLU A 212 16.22 6.25 15.05
CA GLU A 212 16.49 5.03 15.82
C GLU A 212 15.20 4.26 16.07
N VAL A 213 15.33 2.94 16.17
CA VAL A 213 14.25 2.03 16.59
C VAL A 213 14.78 1.18 17.74
N ASP A 214 14.15 1.27 18.91
CA ASP A 214 14.51 0.54 20.13
C ASP A 214 16.02 0.68 20.47
N GLY A 215 16.60 1.88 20.23
CA GLY A 215 17.99 2.22 20.44
C GLY A 215 18.95 1.83 19.31
N SER A 216 18.47 1.19 18.26
CA SER A 216 19.27 0.84 17.07
C SER A 216 19.15 1.91 15.99
N SER A 217 20.27 2.38 15.44
CA SER A 217 20.26 3.38 14.35
C SER A 217 19.73 2.81 13.05
N SER A 218 18.81 3.54 12.41
CA SER A 218 18.12 3.13 11.17
C SER A 218 18.85 3.62 9.91
N THR A 219 20.15 3.40 9.79
CA THR A 219 20.91 3.66 8.56
C THR A 219 20.59 2.65 7.43
N SER A 220 19.94 1.57 7.79
CA SER A 220 19.32 0.57 6.91
C SER A 220 17.91 0.28 7.42
N PRO A 221 17.02 -0.30 6.59
CA PRO A 221 15.65 -0.61 7.01
C PRO A 221 15.59 -1.44 8.30
N LEU A 222 14.80 -0.97 9.27
CA LEU A 222 14.50 -1.68 10.53
C LEU A 222 13.02 -2.03 10.58
N VAL A 223 12.71 -3.23 11.10
CA VAL A 223 11.34 -3.69 11.32
C VAL A 223 10.73 -2.98 12.53
N LEU A 224 9.48 -2.55 12.39
CA LEU A 224 8.66 -2.03 13.48
C LEU A 224 7.67 -3.09 13.95
N THR A 225 7.69 -3.36 15.24
CA THR A 225 6.70 -4.21 15.90
C THR A 225 5.78 -3.38 16.79
N SER A 226 4.62 -3.94 17.18
CA SER A 226 3.73 -3.24 18.10
C SER A 226 4.44 -2.88 19.41
N GLY A 227 4.52 -1.58 19.68
CA GLY A 227 5.20 -1.04 20.86
C GLY A 227 6.62 -0.55 20.61
N SER A 228 7.23 -0.79 19.44
CA SER A 228 8.55 -0.26 19.10
C SER A 228 8.65 1.24 19.35
N VAL A 229 9.74 1.67 19.94
CA VAL A 229 10.05 3.07 20.19
C VAL A 229 10.84 3.61 18.99
N VAL A 230 10.23 4.54 18.26
CA VAL A 230 10.85 5.23 17.12
C VAL A 230 11.31 6.60 17.59
N ARG A 231 12.60 6.89 17.46
CA ARG A 231 13.18 8.20 17.74
C ARG A 231 13.56 8.90 16.44
N LEU A 232 13.05 10.12 16.24
CA LEU A 232 13.34 10.98 15.09
C LEU A 232 14.06 12.23 15.61
N GLY A 233 15.38 12.24 15.57
CA GLY A 233 16.17 13.26 16.24
C GLY A 233 15.87 13.29 17.74
N PRO A 234 15.39 14.44 18.32
CA PRO A 234 15.09 14.55 19.74
C PRO A 234 13.72 13.99 20.14
N VAL A 235 12.86 13.63 19.22
CA VAL A 235 11.44 13.28 19.49
C VAL A 235 11.24 11.77 19.43
N SER A 236 10.55 11.22 20.45
CA SER A 236 10.25 9.80 20.55
C SER A 236 8.76 9.51 20.33
N PHE A 237 8.50 8.40 19.66
CA PHE A 237 7.16 7.91 19.36
C PHE A 237 7.07 6.41 19.64
N ARG A 238 5.87 5.96 19.98
CA ARG A 238 5.56 4.54 20.05
C ARG A 238 4.74 4.11 18.83
N PHE A 239 5.25 3.15 18.08
CA PHE A 239 4.53 2.57 16.95
C PHE A 239 3.44 1.62 17.43
N ARG A 240 2.23 1.75 16.90
CA ARG A 240 1.10 0.87 17.18
C ARG A 240 0.27 0.61 15.93
N PRO A 241 0.21 -0.63 15.45
CA PRO A 241 -0.78 -1.03 14.44
C PRO A 241 -2.21 -0.73 14.96
N VAL A 242 -3.10 -0.39 14.04
CA VAL A 242 -4.54 -0.39 14.33
C VAL A 242 -4.97 -1.84 14.29
N SER A 243 -5.57 -2.33 15.38
CA SER A 243 -6.17 -3.67 15.39
C SER A 243 -7.46 -3.62 14.57
N ASP A 244 -7.64 -4.60 13.70
CA ASP A 244 -8.90 -4.83 12.98
C ASP A 244 -10.03 -5.18 13.95
#